data_375136a01ab17da5d0d31efeb4d329a9
#
_entry.id   375136a01ab17da5d0d31efeb4d329a9
#
_cell.length_a   1.000
_cell.length_b   1.000
_cell.length_c   1.000
_cell.angle_alpha   90.00
_cell.angle_beta   90.00
_cell.angle_gamma   90.00
#
_symmetry.space_group_name_H-M   'P 1'
#
loop_
_entity.id
_entity.type
_entity.pdbx_description
1 polymer ?
#
loop_
_entity_poly.entity_id
_entity_poly.type
_entity_poly.pdbx_seq_one_letter_code
_entity_poly.pdbx_strand_id
1 'polypeptide(L)'
;MRSDSDRPQPDRQQPLDDRARSHGAVDASDGRPAGSRSAVPLRTWLLVGAVLVVGALVLVVTQGPLGSGPWPWGGPGGGPDADRSVARARGGAESARLVVTGDVSTLTVRADAPRSDLVVVEPAGADRPATVDGPDDAPVVTLGGGAVVVRVAADVRWEVEVRSGASRVTADLAATDVDGVVLAAGADVVELTLPAADGRVVVDQRAGAGSLVVHVPQDVGVRALVTSGAGSATVDGQTTDGLGAGAEVSTVGFDPGAPHYEVRVGGGVGSLTVERR
;
A
#
# COMPACT_ATOMS: atom_id res chain seq x y z
N MET A 1 36.05 -18.27 -60.60
CA MET A 1 34.74 -18.43 -61.24
C MET A 1 33.81 -17.52 -60.46
N ARG A 2 33.65 -16.24 -60.84
CA ARG A 2 32.58 -15.69 -61.68
C ARG A 2 31.22 -16.11 -61.14
N SER A 3 30.25 -15.29 -60.79
CA SER A 3 29.80 -13.98 -61.27
C SER A 3 28.75 -13.51 -60.22
N ASP A 4 28.68 -12.28 -59.77
CA ASP A 4 28.09 -11.10 -60.43
C ASP A 4 26.56 -11.19 -60.59
N SER A 5 25.88 -10.19 -59.98
CA SER A 5 24.73 -9.45 -60.42
C SER A 5 23.99 -8.92 -59.20
N ASP A 6 24.12 -7.75 -58.78
CA ASP A 6 23.93 -6.38 -59.24
C ASP A 6 22.49 -6.10 -59.76
N ARG A 7 21.86 -5.12 -59.02
CA ARG A 7 20.90 -4.11 -59.46
C ARG A 7 19.39 -4.33 -59.25
N PRO A 8 18.66 -3.20 -59.29
CA PRO A 8 18.50 -2.11 -58.28
C PRO A 8 17.00 -1.81 -58.01
N GLN A 9 16.80 -0.81 -57.16
CA GLN A 9 15.50 -0.09 -56.94
C GLN A 9 14.82 0.42 -58.20
N PRO A 10 13.51 0.70 -58.15
CA PRO A 10 13.13 2.07 -58.44
C PRO A 10 12.19 2.72 -57.42
N ASP A 11 12.49 3.99 -57.18
CA ASP A 11 11.65 5.09 -56.80
C ASP A 11 10.20 5.04 -57.37
N ARG A 12 9.26 5.44 -56.55
CA ARG A 12 8.06 6.11 -57.07
C ARG A 12 7.67 7.29 -56.16
N GLN A 13 7.91 8.42 -56.71
CA GLN A 13 7.45 9.72 -56.33
C GLN A 13 5.91 9.88 -56.32
N GLN A 14 5.51 10.78 -55.47
CA GLN A 14 4.31 11.55 -55.28
C GLN A 14 3.39 11.76 -56.50
N PRO A 15 2.10 12.20 -56.28
CA PRO A 15 1.91 13.66 -56.27
C PRO A 15 0.95 14.20 -55.16
N LEU A 16 1.21 15.46 -54.86
CA LEU A 16 0.36 16.48 -54.26
C LEU A 16 -0.97 16.59 -55.02
N ASP A 17 -2.06 16.79 -54.31
CA ASP A 17 -3.19 17.57 -54.81
C ASP A 17 -3.75 18.47 -53.70
N ASP A 18 -3.58 19.70 -53.97
CA ASP A 18 -4.07 20.93 -53.42
C ASP A 18 -5.58 21.06 -53.75
N ARG A 19 -6.42 21.39 -52.81
CA ARG A 19 -7.63 22.18 -53.06
C ARG A 19 -8.17 22.86 -51.82
N ALA A 20 -7.94 24.13 -51.88
CA ALA A 20 -8.45 25.22 -51.11
C ALA A 20 -9.98 25.45 -51.21
N ARG A 21 -10.44 26.36 -50.35
CA ARG A 21 -11.68 27.18 -50.29
C ARG A 21 -12.83 26.52 -49.54
N SER A 22 -13.61 27.23 -48.74
CA SER A 22 -13.85 28.66 -48.59
C SER A 22 -14.74 28.94 -47.37
N HIS A 23 -14.51 30.06 -46.73
CA HIS A 23 -15.47 31.03 -46.18
C HIS A 23 -16.71 30.58 -45.40
N GLY A 24 -16.84 31.16 -44.22
CA GLY A 24 -18.09 31.30 -43.48
C GLY A 24 -17.86 32.03 -42.14
N ALA A 25 -17.70 33.33 -42.21
CA ALA A 25 -17.85 34.23 -41.10
C ALA A 25 -19.30 34.61 -40.88
N VAL A 26 -19.79 34.53 -39.64
CA VAL A 26 -20.97 35.28 -39.11
C VAL A 26 -20.68 35.37 -37.60
N ASP A 27 -20.28 36.42 -37.10
CA ASP A 27 -20.78 37.66 -36.54
C ASP A 27 -21.68 37.51 -35.31
N ALA A 28 -21.16 38.12 -34.22
CA ALA A 28 -21.76 38.92 -33.17
C ALA A 28 -22.97 38.37 -32.37
N SER A 29 -22.83 38.30 -31.06
CA SER A 29 -23.34 39.36 -30.16
C SER A 29 -23.32 38.91 -28.67
N ASP A 30 -22.76 39.79 -27.91
CA ASP A 30 -23.13 40.29 -26.57
C ASP A 30 -23.77 39.37 -25.52
N GLY A 31 -23.18 39.42 -24.35
CA GLY A 31 -23.82 39.01 -23.10
C GLY A 31 -22.89 38.77 -21.93
N ARG A 32 -22.22 39.79 -21.39
CA ARG A 32 -21.75 39.75 -19.99
C ARG A 32 -22.95 39.86 -19.06
N PRO A 33 -22.87 39.16 -17.89
CA PRO A 33 -22.31 39.89 -16.75
C PRO A 33 -21.35 39.07 -15.86
N ALA A 34 -20.47 39.81 -15.25
CA ALA A 34 -19.54 39.46 -14.20
C ALA A 34 -20.22 38.77 -13.01
N GLY A 35 -19.66 37.61 -12.66
CA GLY A 35 -19.89 36.96 -11.37
C GLY A 35 -18.54 36.47 -10.86
N SER A 36 -17.88 37.28 -10.08
CA SER A 36 -16.67 36.92 -9.34
C SER A 36 -17.02 35.82 -8.34
N ARG A 37 -16.70 34.58 -8.67
CA ARG A 37 -16.67 33.49 -7.69
C ARG A 37 -15.22 33.36 -7.25
N SER A 38 -14.97 33.84 -6.03
CA SER A 38 -13.73 33.62 -5.30
C SER A 38 -13.48 32.12 -5.20
N ALA A 39 -12.52 31.61 -5.95
CA ALA A 39 -12.03 30.25 -5.81
C ALA A 39 -11.27 30.16 -4.47
N VAL A 40 -11.88 29.55 -3.49
CA VAL A 40 -11.21 29.15 -2.24
C VAL A 40 -10.24 28.01 -2.63
N PRO A 41 -8.93 28.14 -2.35
CA PRO A 41 -7.96 27.12 -2.76
C PRO A 41 -8.23 25.80 -2.04
N LEU A 42 -8.40 24.77 -2.83
CA LEU A 42 -8.67 23.37 -2.45
C LEU A 42 -7.62 22.75 -1.48
N ARG A 43 -6.55 23.47 -1.21
CA ARG A 43 -5.45 23.02 -0.35
C ARG A 43 -5.73 23.04 1.16
N THR A 44 -6.77 23.73 1.61
CA THR A 44 -7.05 23.89 3.04
C THR A 44 -7.89 22.73 3.62
N TRP A 45 -8.53 21.92 2.79
CA TRP A 45 -9.38 20.83 3.25
C TRP A 45 -8.64 19.49 3.47
N LEU A 46 -7.46 19.32 2.89
CA LEU A 46 -6.68 18.07 3.05
C LEU A 46 -5.97 17.95 4.41
N LEU A 47 -5.70 19.07 5.09
CA LEU A 47 -5.05 19.04 6.40
C LEU A 47 -6.03 18.78 7.55
N VAL A 48 -7.32 19.07 7.40
CA VAL A 48 -8.33 18.83 8.44
C VAL A 48 -8.80 17.37 8.46
N GLY A 49 -8.76 16.68 7.32
CA GLY A 49 -9.13 15.27 7.22
C GLY A 49 -8.13 14.31 7.90
N ALA A 50 -6.85 14.63 7.87
CA ALA A 50 -5.80 13.76 8.42
C ALA A 50 -5.77 13.76 9.95
N VAL A 51 -6.13 14.87 10.60
CA VAL A 51 -6.07 15.00 12.07
C VAL A 51 -7.24 14.30 12.77
N LEU A 52 -8.41 14.20 12.12
CA LEU A 52 -9.59 13.55 12.72
C LEU A 52 -9.55 12.02 12.68
N VAL A 53 -8.80 11.41 11.76
CA VAL A 53 -8.70 9.94 11.66
C VAL A 53 -7.73 9.38 12.70
N VAL A 54 -6.70 10.11 13.11
CA VAL A 54 -5.76 9.68 14.16
C VAL A 54 -6.39 9.79 15.55
N GLY A 55 -7.30 10.75 15.76
CA GLY A 55 -7.99 10.93 17.06
C GLY A 55 -9.04 9.86 17.37
N ALA A 56 -9.65 9.24 16.38
CA ALA A 56 -10.69 8.23 16.59
C ALA A 56 -10.13 6.83 16.92
N LEU A 57 -8.88 6.53 16.52
CA LEU A 57 -8.28 5.22 16.78
C LEU A 57 -7.74 5.07 18.20
N VAL A 58 -7.42 6.17 18.89
CA VAL A 58 -6.87 6.14 20.26
C VAL A 58 -7.96 5.96 21.31
N LEU A 59 -9.24 6.23 21.01
CA LEU A 59 -10.32 6.20 22.00
C LEU A 59 -10.94 4.82 22.22
N VAL A 60 -10.67 3.82 21.39
CA VAL A 60 -11.25 2.46 21.50
C VAL A 60 -10.45 1.54 22.44
N VAL A 61 -9.23 1.91 22.82
CA VAL A 61 -8.31 1.01 23.57
C VAL A 61 -8.42 1.19 25.09
N THR A 62 -9.13 2.22 25.62
CA THR A 62 -9.14 2.53 27.06
C THR A 62 -10.44 2.23 27.80
N GLN A 63 -11.42 1.59 27.21
CA GLN A 63 -12.62 1.20 27.94
C GLN A 63 -12.57 -0.29 28.28
N GLY A 64 -12.17 -0.58 29.53
CA GLY A 64 -12.26 -1.89 30.15
C GLY A 64 -13.72 -2.40 30.24
N PRO A 65 -13.92 -3.66 30.64
CA PRO A 65 -15.18 -4.36 30.52
C PRO A 65 -16.23 -3.78 31.45
N LEU A 66 -17.20 -3.04 30.91
CA LEU A 66 -18.42 -2.69 31.62
C LEU A 66 -19.55 -3.58 31.11
N GLY A 67 -19.90 -4.55 31.97
CA GLY A 67 -21.26 -5.06 32.15
C GLY A 67 -21.90 -5.77 30.96
N SER A 68 -21.90 -7.09 31.03
CA SER A 68 -22.78 -8.01 30.30
C SER A 68 -24.26 -7.72 30.63
N GLY A 69 -24.92 -6.98 29.72
CA GLY A 69 -26.38 -6.90 29.67
C GLY A 69 -26.88 -7.55 28.37
N PRO A 70 -27.93 -8.40 28.39
CA PRO A 70 -28.44 -8.99 27.16
C PRO A 70 -29.17 -7.95 26.30
N TRP A 71 -28.60 -7.64 25.13
CA TRP A 71 -29.25 -6.84 24.11
C TRP A 71 -30.19 -7.72 23.27
N PRO A 72 -31.49 -7.37 23.11
CA PRO A 72 -32.48 -8.25 22.49
C PRO A 72 -32.53 -8.22 20.96
N TRP A 73 -31.53 -7.68 20.28
CA TRP A 73 -31.49 -7.66 18.81
C TRP A 73 -30.22 -8.33 18.33
N GLY A 74 -30.31 -9.67 18.13
CA GLY A 74 -29.24 -10.45 17.48
C GLY A 74 -29.08 -10.06 16.04
N GLY A 75 -28.02 -9.29 15.73
CA GLY A 75 -27.44 -9.25 14.39
C GLY A 75 -26.78 -10.60 14.10
N PRO A 76 -26.51 -10.94 12.80
CA PRO A 76 -25.68 -12.10 12.47
C PRO A 76 -24.25 -11.80 12.96
N GLY A 77 -23.98 -12.10 14.22
CA GLY A 77 -22.68 -11.92 14.86
C GLY A 77 -22.00 -13.26 15.02
N GLY A 78 -20.71 -13.30 14.82
CA GLY A 78 -19.87 -14.44 15.15
C GLY A 78 -20.14 -14.93 16.59
N GLY A 79 -20.02 -16.22 16.82
CA GLY A 79 -20.17 -16.78 18.17
C GLY A 79 -19.12 -16.21 19.12
N PRO A 80 -19.29 -16.36 20.45
CA PRO A 80 -18.41 -15.81 21.47
C PRO A 80 -16.93 -16.25 21.35
N ASP A 81 -16.63 -17.22 20.51
CA ASP A 81 -15.28 -17.71 20.24
C ASP A 81 -14.61 -17.02 19.03
N ALA A 82 -15.37 -16.28 18.20
CA ALA A 82 -14.84 -15.67 16.98
C ALA A 82 -13.84 -14.53 17.27
N ASP A 83 -14.04 -13.81 18.36
CA ASP A 83 -13.17 -12.71 18.81
C ASP A 83 -12.11 -13.17 19.84
N ARG A 84 -11.89 -14.49 19.97
CA ARG A 84 -10.86 -14.99 20.88
C ARG A 84 -9.47 -14.77 20.32
N SER A 85 -8.59 -14.18 21.12
CA SER A 85 -7.17 -14.04 20.78
C SER A 85 -6.49 -15.40 20.66
N VAL A 86 -5.64 -15.55 19.65
CA VAL A 86 -4.82 -16.73 19.42
C VAL A 86 -3.36 -16.33 19.42
N ALA A 87 -2.52 -17.08 20.15
CA ALA A 87 -1.10 -16.81 20.23
C ALA A 87 -0.27 -18.03 19.84
N ARG A 88 0.90 -17.78 19.26
CA ARG A 88 1.95 -18.78 19.06
C ARG A 88 3.17 -18.38 19.87
N ALA A 89 3.69 -19.31 20.65
CA ALA A 89 4.92 -19.08 21.41
C ALA A 89 6.11 -18.82 20.48
N ARG A 90 7.02 -17.95 20.90
CA ARG A 90 8.21 -17.57 20.15
C ARG A 90 9.19 -18.73 19.95
N GLY A 91 9.32 -19.62 20.95
CA GLY A 91 10.39 -20.61 20.94
C GLY A 91 11.77 -19.95 20.89
N GLY A 92 12.64 -20.47 20.02
CA GLY A 92 13.98 -19.94 19.76
C GLY A 92 14.11 -19.23 18.42
N ALA A 93 13.02 -18.73 17.82
CA ALA A 93 13.05 -18.11 16.50
C ALA A 93 13.87 -16.80 16.53
N GLU A 94 14.87 -16.70 15.66
CA GLU A 94 15.66 -15.48 15.37
C GLU A 94 15.16 -14.81 14.08
N SER A 95 14.59 -15.57 13.17
CA SER A 95 13.90 -15.11 11.97
C SER A 95 12.63 -15.90 11.75
N ALA A 96 11.63 -15.26 11.13
CA ALA A 96 10.37 -15.92 10.81
C ALA A 96 9.70 -15.30 9.58
N ARG A 97 8.84 -16.10 8.93
CA ARG A 97 7.99 -15.65 7.83
C ARG A 97 6.53 -15.68 8.25
N LEU A 98 5.92 -14.50 8.36
CA LEU A 98 4.49 -14.36 8.60
C LEU A 98 3.72 -14.41 7.29
N VAL A 99 2.73 -15.29 7.19
CA VAL A 99 1.76 -15.29 6.09
C VAL A 99 0.37 -15.02 6.67
N VAL A 100 -0.27 -13.94 6.23
CA VAL A 100 -1.63 -13.58 6.65
C VAL A 100 -2.60 -13.85 5.49
N THR A 101 -3.64 -14.66 5.75
CA THR A 101 -4.64 -15.09 4.75
C THR A 101 -6.07 -14.83 5.24
N GLY A 102 -7.04 -14.90 4.34
CA GLY A 102 -8.45 -14.63 4.62
C GLY A 102 -8.84 -13.19 4.27
N ASP A 103 -10.10 -12.85 4.42
CA ASP A 103 -10.61 -11.51 4.12
C ASP A 103 -11.00 -10.80 5.41
N VAL A 104 -10.61 -9.52 5.51
CA VAL A 104 -10.91 -8.68 6.67
C VAL A 104 -11.28 -7.27 6.21
N SER A 105 -11.98 -6.53 7.05
CA SER A 105 -12.21 -5.11 6.80
C SER A 105 -10.95 -4.26 7.07
N THR A 106 -10.26 -4.59 8.17
CA THR A 106 -9.04 -3.88 8.58
C THR A 106 -8.02 -4.87 9.14
N LEU A 107 -6.81 -4.82 8.61
CA LEU A 107 -5.66 -5.55 9.12
C LEU A 107 -4.65 -4.55 9.70
N THR A 108 -4.28 -4.76 10.96
CA THR A 108 -3.19 -4.04 11.60
C THR A 108 -2.10 -5.01 12.01
N VAL A 109 -0.89 -4.85 11.53
CA VAL A 109 0.29 -5.62 11.95
C VAL A 109 1.20 -4.72 12.78
N ARG A 110 1.67 -5.18 13.95
CA ARG A 110 2.50 -4.39 14.87
C ARG A 110 3.63 -5.24 15.45
N ALA A 111 4.81 -4.65 15.58
CA ALA A 111 5.98 -5.32 16.18
C ALA A 111 6.04 -5.05 17.69
N ASP A 112 5.03 -5.53 18.43
CA ASP A 112 4.87 -5.31 19.88
C ASP A 112 4.27 -6.52 20.61
N ALA A 113 4.44 -7.74 20.07
CA ALA A 113 4.01 -8.95 20.77
C ALA A 113 4.73 -9.12 22.11
N PRO A 114 4.07 -9.76 23.11
CA PRO A 114 4.77 -10.16 24.33
C PRO A 114 6.01 -11.00 24.03
N ARG A 115 7.06 -10.87 24.82
CA ARG A 115 8.35 -11.56 24.57
C ARG A 115 8.27 -13.09 24.52
N SER A 116 7.22 -13.69 25.14
CA SER A 116 6.97 -15.12 25.10
C SER A 116 6.39 -15.59 23.77
N ASP A 117 5.83 -14.66 22.99
CA ASP A 117 5.00 -14.98 21.83
C ASP A 117 5.68 -14.54 20.53
N LEU A 118 5.64 -15.40 19.53
CA LEU A 118 6.07 -15.09 18.18
C LEU A 118 5.03 -14.22 17.48
N VAL A 119 3.77 -14.66 17.56
CA VAL A 119 2.61 -13.98 16.97
C VAL A 119 1.45 -14.03 17.93
N VAL A 120 0.72 -12.92 18.06
CA VAL A 120 -0.57 -12.83 18.74
C VAL A 120 -1.57 -12.24 17.77
N VAL A 121 -2.72 -12.89 17.61
CA VAL A 121 -3.82 -12.46 16.74
C VAL A 121 -5.00 -12.05 17.61
N GLU A 122 -5.45 -10.83 17.47
CA GLU A 122 -6.55 -10.23 18.24
C GLU A 122 -7.66 -9.81 17.25
N PRO A 123 -8.63 -10.70 16.95
CA PRO A 123 -9.75 -10.35 16.08
C PRO A 123 -10.79 -9.52 16.83
N ALA A 124 -11.52 -8.68 16.09
CA ALA A 124 -12.66 -7.91 16.59
C ALA A 124 -13.78 -7.89 15.54
N GLY A 125 -14.97 -8.38 15.93
CA GLY A 125 -16.11 -8.50 15.03
C GLY A 125 -15.90 -9.52 13.92
N ALA A 126 -15.17 -10.59 14.19
CA ALA A 126 -14.91 -11.64 13.23
C ALA A 126 -16.14 -12.54 13.04
N ASP A 127 -16.35 -13.02 11.81
CA ASP A 127 -17.41 -14.00 11.50
C ASP A 127 -17.01 -15.43 11.91
N ARG A 128 -15.71 -15.70 11.96
CA ARG A 128 -15.10 -17.00 12.31
C ARG A 128 -13.85 -16.77 13.15
N PRO A 129 -13.48 -17.73 14.02
CA PRO A 129 -12.24 -17.67 14.78
C PRO A 129 -11.02 -17.53 13.85
N ALA A 130 -10.06 -16.72 14.25
CA ALA A 130 -8.74 -16.71 13.64
C ALA A 130 -7.96 -17.98 14.06
N THR A 131 -7.06 -18.45 13.19
CA THR A 131 -6.14 -19.55 13.51
C THR A 131 -4.70 -19.16 13.21
N VAL A 132 -3.76 -19.81 13.91
CA VAL A 132 -2.32 -19.68 13.65
C VAL A 132 -1.75 -21.07 13.47
N ASP A 133 -1.46 -21.41 12.22
CA ASP A 133 -0.98 -22.73 11.79
C ASP A 133 0.45 -22.62 11.21
N GLY A 134 0.95 -23.72 10.63
CA GLY A 134 2.25 -23.75 9.95
C GLY A 134 3.44 -24.07 10.88
N PRO A 135 4.67 -24.06 10.34
CA PRO A 135 5.91 -24.28 11.09
C PRO A 135 6.17 -23.20 12.14
N ASP A 136 7.06 -23.48 13.10
CA ASP A 136 7.34 -22.56 14.21
C ASP A 136 7.99 -21.25 13.73
N ASP A 137 8.78 -21.30 12.64
CA ASP A 137 9.44 -20.17 12.00
C ASP A 137 8.66 -19.60 10.79
N ALA A 138 7.52 -20.21 10.44
CA ALA A 138 6.68 -19.74 9.33
C ALA A 138 5.18 -19.81 9.69
N PRO A 139 4.72 -19.01 10.66
CA PRO A 139 3.32 -18.99 11.05
C PRO A 139 2.42 -18.50 9.90
N VAL A 140 1.32 -19.24 9.71
CA VAL A 140 0.25 -18.88 8.79
C VAL A 140 -0.97 -18.48 9.62
N VAL A 141 -1.31 -17.20 9.55
CA VAL A 141 -2.50 -16.63 10.21
C VAL A 141 -3.66 -16.66 9.24
N THR A 142 -4.73 -17.37 9.57
CA THR A 142 -5.98 -17.37 8.81
C THR A 142 -7.01 -16.53 9.55
N LEU A 143 -7.52 -15.50 8.87
CA LEU A 143 -8.45 -14.51 9.41
C LEU A 143 -9.89 -14.85 9.07
N GLY A 144 -10.81 -14.50 9.96
CA GLY A 144 -12.22 -14.85 9.88
C GLY A 144 -13.18 -13.69 9.65
N GLY A 145 -12.72 -12.56 9.12
CA GLY A 145 -13.54 -11.35 8.93
C GLY A 145 -13.24 -10.27 9.97
N GLY A 146 -14.00 -9.18 9.95
CA GLY A 146 -13.90 -8.09 10.93
C GLY A 146 -12.63 -7.26 10.85
N ALA A 147 -12.27 -6.66 11.97
CA ALA A 147 -10.99 -5.97 12.17
C ALA A 147 -10.04 -6.87 12.96
N VAL A 148 -8.78 -6.95 12.57
CA VAL A 148 -7.81 -7.83 13.21
C VAL A 148 -6.50 -7.09 13.47
N VAL A 149 -5.96 -7.27 14.68
CA VAL A 149 -4.61 -6.88 15.04
C VAL A 149 -3.74 -8.13 15.11
N VAL A 150 -2.65 -8.16 14.35
CA VAL A 150 -1.61 -9.18 14.39
C VAL A 150 -0.37 -8.56 15.01
N ARG A 151 0.01 -9.01 16.19
CA ARG A 151 1.20 -8.55 16.88
C ARG A 151 2.32 -9.56 16.68
N VAL A 152 3.49 -9.09 16.27
CA VAL A 152 4.67 -9.93 16.02
C VAL A 152 5.80 -9.59 16.99
N ALA A 153 6.67 -10.53 17.26
CA ALA A 153 7.82 -10.33 18.14
C ALA A 153 8.77 -9.27 17.56
N ALA A 154 9.14 -8.28 18.39
CA ALA A 154 10.00 -7.17 17.95
C ALA A 154 11.47 -7.56 17.78
N ASP A 155 11.91 -8.64 18.43
CA ASP A 155 13.30 -9.13 18.43
C ASP A 155 13.51 -10.35 17.50
N VAL A 156 12.66 -10.48 16.49
CA VAL A 156 12.72 -11.50 15.43
C VAL A 156 12.78 -10.76 14.10
N ARG A 157 13.58 -11.24 13.16
CA ARG A 157 13.67 -10.73 11.80
C ARG A 157 12.51 -11.30 10.96
N TRP A 158 11.76 -10.43 10.26
CA TRP A 158 10.53 -10.83 9.60
C TRP A 158 10.55 -10.71 8.08
N GLU A 159 10.05 -11.74 7.41
CA GLU A 159 9.46 -11.65 6.08
C GLU A 159 7.92 -11.65 6.25
N VAL A 160 7.23 -10.59 5.81
CA VAL A 160 5.78 -10.45 5.98
C VAL A 160 5.07 -10.57 4.64
N GLU A 161 4.17 -11.54 4.51
CA GLU A 161 3.34 -11.73 3.33
C GLU A 161 1.85 -11.57 3.67
N VAL A 162 1.20 -10.56 3.11
CA VAL A 162 -0.24 -10.31 3.25
C VAL A 162 -0.97 -10.81 2.01
N ARG A 163 -1.68 -11.92 2.15
CA ARG A 163 -2.59 -12.52 1.16
C ARG A 163 -4.05 -12.25 1.47
N SER A 164 -4.30 -11.41 2.46
CA SER A 164 -5.62 -11.03 2.94
C SER A 164 -6.11 -9.81 2.18
N GLY A 165 -7.26 -9.89 1.52
CA GLY A 165 -7.96 -8.75 1.02
C GLY A 165 -8.49 -7.88 2.17
N ALA A 166 -8.34 -6.55 2.08
CA ALA A 166 -8.79 -5.64 3.12
C ALA A 166 -9.15 -4.26 2.55
N SER A 167 -10.04 -3.52 3.22
CA SER A 167 -10.19 -2.10 2.92
C SER A 167 -8.97 -1.31 3.42
N ARG A 168 -8.41 -1.71 4.57
CA ARG A 168 -7.21 -1.06 5.12
C ARG A 168 -6.21 -2.07 5.67
N VAL A 169 -4.96 -1.90 5.27
CA VAL A 169 -3.80 -2.60 5.83
C VAL A 169 -2.87 -1.56 6.44
N THR A 170 -2.58 -1.67 7.72
CA THR A 170 -1.59 -0.86 8.42
C THR A 170 -0.54 -1.81 9.01
N ALA A 171 0.73 -1.64 8.65
CA ALA A 171 1.83 -2.42 9.23
C ALA A 171 2.87 -1.48 9.84
N ASP A 172 2.96 -1.50 11.17
CA ASP A 172 3.99 -0.81 11.93
C ASP A 172 5.06 -1.83 12.36
N LEU A 173 6.13 -1.87 11.59
CA LEU A 173 7.27 -2.76 11.75
C LEU A 173 8.54 -2.00 12.18
N ALA A 174 8.42 -0.73 12.58
CA ALA A 174 9.57 0.11 12.93
C ALA A 174 10.42 -0.45 14.08
N ALA A 175 9.84 -1.30 14.94
CA ALA A 175 10.51 -1.85 16.12
C ALA A 175 11.14 -3.24 15.88
N THR A 176 11.17 -3.75 14.65
CA THR A 176 11.71 -5.07 14.31
C THR A 176 12.57 -5.01 13.04
N ASP A 177 13.37 -6.03 12.77
CA ASP A 177 14.09 -6.17 11.50
C ASP A 177 13.16 -6.78 10.44
N VAL A 178 13.29 -6.33 9.19
CA VAL A 178 12.46 -6.77 8.07
C VAL A 178 13.33 -7.19 6.89
N ASP A 179 13.16 -8.43 6.41
CA ASP A 179 13.81 -8.95 5.20
C ASP A 179 13.00 -8.65 3.94
N GLY A 180 11.68 -8.48 4.09
CA GLY A 180 10.80 -8.16 2.97
C GLY A 180 9.34 -8.06 3.37
N VAL A 181 8.56 -7.34 2.56
CA VAL A 181 7.10 -7.25 2.68
C VAL A 181 6.47 -7.55 1.34
N VAL A 182 5.53 -8.48 1.30
CA VAL A 182 4.77 -8.84 0.10
C VAL A 182 3.29 -8.57 0.33
N LEU A 183 2.71 -7.71 -0.50
CA LEU A 183 1.29 -7.41 -0.52
C LEU A 183 0.65 -8.14 -1.72
N ALA A 184 0.21 -9.37 -1.50
CA ALA A 184 -0.27 -10.26 -2.55
C ALA A 184 -1.77 -10.15 -2.83
N ALA A 185 -2.54 -9.48 -1.95
CA ALA A 185 -3.96 -9.20 -2.14
C ALA A 185 -4.24 -7.69 -2.17
N GLY A 186 -5.37 -7.31 -2.77
CA GLY A 186 -5.76 -5.92 -2.94
C GLY A 186 -6.22 -5.24 -1.65
N ALA A 187 -6.01 -3.92 -1.58
CA ALA A 187 -6.50 -3.08 -0.51
C ALA A 187 -6.85 -1.66 -1.00
N ASP A 188 -7.79 -0.98 -0.33
CA ASP A 188 -8.05 0.41 -0.66
C ASP A 188 -6.93 1.31 -0.16
N VAL A 189 -6.47 1.07 1.07
CA VAL A 189 -5.39 1.83 1.71
C VAL A 189 -4.37 0.89 2.33
N VAL A 190 -3.11 1.08 2.00
CA VAL A 190 -1.97 0.40 2.62
C VAL A 190 -1.04 1.44 3.22
N GLU A 191 -0.70 1.29 4.49
CA GLU A 191 0.26 2.11 5.22
C GLU A 191 1.31 1.23 5.87
N LEU A 192 2.57 1.42 5.50
CA LEU A 192 3.71 0.68 6.02
C LEU A 192 4.63 1.63 6.77
N THR A 193 5.00 1.30 8.00
CA THR A 193 6.09 1.94 8.73
C THR A 193 7.21 0.92 8.92
N LEU A 194 8.36 1.19 8.34
CA LEU A 194 9.47 0.26 8.22
C LEU A 194 10.67 0.71 9.05
N PRO A 195 11.52 -0.22 9.54
CA PRO A 195 12.73 0.09 10.29
C PRO A 195 13.84 0.66 9.39
N ALA A 196 15.03 0.87 9.93
CA ALA A 196 16.24 1.03 9.14
C ALA A 196 16.49 -0.24 8.31
N ALA A 197 16.86 -0.06 7.04
CA ALA A 197 17.15 -1.20 6.17
C ALA A 197 18.52 -1.82 6.52
N ASP A 198 18.61 -3.15 6.50
CA ASP A 198 19.87 -3.89 6.58
C ASP A 198 20.18 -4.48 5.19
N GLY A 199 20.78 -3.65 4.33
CA GLY A 199 20.98 -3.98 2.92
C GLY A 199 19.80 -3.58 2.05
N ARG A 200 19.59 -4.30 0.93
CA ARG A 200 18.45 -4.07 0.03
C ARG A 200 17.25 -4.87 0.51
N VAL A 201 16.20 -4.20 0.95
CA VAL A 201 14.94 -4.79 1.38
C VAL A 201 13.85 -4.51 0.33
N VAL A 202 13.06 -5.53 -0.03
CA VAL A 202 12.03 -5.42 -1.07
C VAL A 202 10.65 -5.31 -0.44
N VAL A 203 9.90 -4.29 -0.83
CA VAL A 203 8.46 -4.17 -0.62
C VAL A 203 7.78 -4.46 -1.95
N ASP A 204 7.12 -5.61 -2.09
CA ASP A 204 6.54 -6.09 -3.34
C ASP A 204 5.00 -6.02 -3.29
N GLN A 205 4.44 -4.99 -3.90
CA GLN A 205 2.99 -4.82 -4.05
C GLN A 205 2.54 -5.49 -5.35
N ARG A 206 1.95 -6.68 -5.24
CA ARG A 206 1.54 -7.52 -6.39
C ARG A 206 0.10 -7.30 -6.83
N ALA A 207 -0.78 -6.89 -5.92
CA ALA A 207 -2.19 -6.65 -6.20
C ALA A 207 -2.51 -5.15 -6.16
N GLY A 208 -3.66 -4.74 -6.72
CA GLY A 208 -4.05 -3.34 -6.77
C GLY A 208 -4.21 -2.68 -5.40
N ALA A 209 -3.83 -1.41 -5.28
CA ALA A 209 -4.12 -0.59 -4.12
C ALA A 209 -4.66 0.78 -4.53
N GLY A 210 -5.60 1.32 -3.76
CA GLY A 210 -6.05 2.70 -3.94
C GLY A 210 -4.94 3.67 -3.54
N SER A 211 -4.35 3.47 -2.37
CA SER A 211 -3.22 4.26 -1.84
C SER A 211 -2.20 3.35 -1.16
N LEU A 212 -0.92 3.57 -1.45
CA LEU A 212 0.21 2.94 -0.77
C LEU A 212 1.09 4.04 -0.17
N VAL A 213 1.19 4.04 1.17
CA VAL A 213 2.04 4.97 1.93
C VAL A 213 3.15 4.16 2.61
N VAL A 214 4.39 4.57 2.40
CA VAL A 214 5.57 3.93 2.98
C VAL A 214 6.36 4.96 3.76
N HIS A 215 6.47 4.74 5.06
CA HIS A 215 7.28 5.53 5.97
C HIS A 215 8.58 4.79 6.29
N VAL A 216 9.69 5.47 6.13
CA VAL A 216 11.02 4.94 6.46
C VAL A 216 11.80 5.96 7.31
N PRO A 217 12.86 5.55 8.01
CA PRO A 217 13.75 6.49 8.69
C PRO A 217 14.37 7.51 7.72
N GLN A 218 14.71 8.69 8.23
CA GLN A 218 15.11 9.84 7.42
C GLN A 218 16.39 9.61 6.60
N ASP A 219 17.29 8.77 7.09
CA ASP A 219 18.55 8.41 6.46
C ASP A 219 18.48 7.23 5.49
N VAL A 220 17.31 6.60 5.36
CA VAL A 220 17.12 5.43 4.51
C VAL A 220 16.68 5.85 3.10
N GLY A 221 17.43 5.38 2.09
CA GLY A 221 17.07 5.57 0.69
C GLY A 221 15.89 4.68 0.27
N VAL A 222 15.03 5.19 -0.62
CA VAL A 222 13.95 4.40 -1.24
C VAL A 222 13.98 4.59 -2.74
N ARG A 223 13.84 3.47 -3.46
CA ARG A 223 13.60 3.45 -4.90
C ARG A 223 12.28 2.75 -5.18
N ALA A 224 11.37 3.38 -5.88
CA ALA A 224 10.12 2.78 -6.32
C ALA A 224 10.15 2.48 -7.82
N LEU A 225 9.83 1.22 -8.16
CA LEU A 225 9.75 0.69 -9.51
C LEU A 225 8.29 0.40 -9.85
N VAL A 226 7.71 1.14 -10.79
CA VAL A 226 6.33 0.98 -11.22
C VAL A 226 6.28 0.07 -12.43
N THR A 227 5.70 -1.13 -12.32
CA THR A 227 5.61 -2.10 -13.41
C THR A 227 4.24 -2.18 -14.07
N SER A 228 3.18 -1.72 -13.40
CA SER A 228 1.82 -1.69 -13.96
C SER A 228 1.29 -0.28 -14.21
N GLY A 229 1.52 0.64 -13.29
CA GLY A 229 1.11 2.03 -13.37
C GLY A 229 0.78 2.60 -12.00
N ALA A 230 0.96 3.92 -11.85
CA ALA A 230 0.53 4.68 -10.69
C ALA A 230 -0.13 5.99 -11.15
N GLY A 231 -1.27 6.34 -10.54
CA GLY A 231 -1.94 7.60 -10.81
C GLY A 231 -1.05 8.78 -10.41
N SER A 232 -0.41 8.68 -9.26
CA SER A 232 0.62 9.62 -8.80
C SER A 232 1.65 8.94 -7.90
N ALA A 233 2.85 9.50 -7.82
CA ALA A 233 3.85 9.15 -6.81
C ALA A 233 4.40 10.41 -6.16
N THR A 234 4.37 10.45 -4.84
CA THR A 234 4.96 11.52 -4.03
C THR A 234 6.13 10.95 -3.26
N VAL A 235 7.34 11.44 -3.54
CA VAL A 235 8.58 11.01 -2.87
C VAL A 235 9.29 12.26 -2.36
N ASP A 236 9.64 12.29 -1.08
CA ASP A 236 10.24 13.47 -0.42
C ASP A 236 9.45 14.77 -0.68
N GLY A 237 8.12 14.69 -0.72
CA GLY A 237 7.23 15.82 -0.98
C GLY A 237 7.15 16.27 -2.44
N GLN A 238 7.85 15.62 -3.36
CA GLN A 238 7.74 15.89 -4.80
C GLN A 238 6.77 14.90 -5.46
N THR A 239 5.77 15.43 -6.14
CA THR A 239 4.74 14.63 -6.79
C THR A 239 4.99 14.56 -8.30
N THR A 240 4.88 13.33 -8.83
CA THR A 240 4.86 13.04 -10.27
C THR A 240 3.55 12.32 -10.58
N ASP A 241 2.79 12.81 -11.54
CA ASP A 241 1.51 12.22 -11.93
C ASP A 241 1.65 11.34 -13.17
N GLY A 242 0.75 10.34 -13.27
CA GLY A 242 0.61 9.52 -14.47
C GLY A 242 1.82 8.63 -14.78
N LEU A 243 2.36 7.93 -13.78
CA LEU A 243 3.48 7.02 -13.99
C LEU A 243 3.04 5.77 -14.72
N GLY A 244 3.63 5.53 -15.89
CA GLY A 244 3.44 4.31 -16.68
C GLY A 244 4.33 3.17 -16.23
N ALA A 245 4.13 2.00 -16.86
CA ALA A 245 4.99 0.85 -16.64
C ALA A 245 6.46 1.14 -17.00
N GLY A 246 7.38 0.75 -16.16
CA GLY A 246 8.82 1.01 -16.28
C GLY A 246 9.27 2.33 -15.66
N ALA A 247 8.35 3.13 -15.08
CA ALA A 247 8.75 4.34 -14.37
C ALA A 247 9.49 4.01 -13.07
N GLU A 248 10.47 4.85 -12.76
CA GLU A 248 11.26 4.78 -11.54
C GLU A 248 11.26 6.15 -10.86
N VAL A 249 11.04 6.16 -9.55
CA VAL A 249 11.19 7.34 -8.70
C VAL A 249 12.00 6.98 -7.47
N SER A 250 12.82 7.89 -6.98
CA SER A 250 13.67 7.64 -5.82
C SER A 250 13.76 8.86 -4.91
N THR A 251 14.12 8.62 -3.66
CA THR A 251 14.40 9.68 -2.69
C THR A 251 15.62 10.49 -3.12
N VAL A 252 15.68 11.75 -2.70
CA VAL A 252 16.82 12.63 -2.96
C VAL A 252 18.07 12.03 -2.34
N GLY A 253 19.15 11.92 -3.14
CA GLY A 253 20.43 11.36 -2.71
C GLY A 253 20.43 9.83 -2.61
N PHE A 254 19.50 9.14 -3.27
CA PHE A 254 19.47 7.68 -3.32
C PHE A 254 20.80 7.09 -3.81
N ASP A 255 21.35 6.16 -3.05
CA ASP A 255 22.54 5.38 -3.41
C ASP A 255 22.19 3.88 -3.43
N PRO A 256 22.24 3.21 -4.59
CA PRO A 256 21.96 1.78 -4.69
C PRO A 256 23.02 0.90 -3.99
N GLY A 257 24.18 1.43 -3.62
CA GLY A 257 25.22 0.73 -2.86
C GLY A 257 25.02 0.79 -1.35
N ALA A 258 24.17 1.70 -0.86
CA ALA A 258 23.81 1.80 0.55
C ALA A 258 22.59 0.92 0.89
N PRO A 259 22.35 0.59 2.18
CA PRO A 259 21.11 -0.02 2.63
C PRO A 259 19.89 0.81 2.21
N HIS A 260 18.89 0.16 1.60
CA HIS A 260 17.73 0.86 1.05
C HIS A 260 16.51 -0.03 0.90
N TYR A 261 15.34 0.58 0.71
CA TYR A 261 14.12 -0.10 0.29
C TYR A 261 13.91 -0.01 -1.21
N GLU A 262 13.55 -1.14 -1.82
CA GLU A 262 13.04 -1.19 -3.19
C GLU A 262 11.54 -1.48 -3.15
N VAL A 263 10.72 -0.48 -3.45
CA VAL A 263 9.26 -0.61 -3.53
C VAL A 263 8.89 -0.97 -4.96
N ARG A 264 8.36 -2.18 -5.17
CA ARG A 264 7.88 -2.67 -6.46
C ARG A 264 6.36 -2.52 -6.53
N VAL A 265 5.88 -1.72 -7.45
CA VAL A 265 4.45 -1.54 -7.71
C VAL A 265 4.06 -2.44 -8.88
N GLY A 266 3.73 -3.69 -8.57
CA GLY A 266 3.36 -4.73 -9.54
C GLY A 266 1.88 -4.76 -9.86
N GLY A 267 1.00 -4.49 -8.91
CA GLY A 267 -0.41 -4.20 -9.14
C GLY A 267 -0.64 -2.70 -9.27
N GLY A 268 -1.50 -2.18 -10.09
CA GLY A 268 -1.71 -0.73 -10.21
C GLY A 268 -1.99 -0.06 -8.85
N VAL A 269 -1.54 1.19 -8.68
CA VAL A 269 -1.82 1.99 -7.49
C VAL A 269 -2.39 3.35 -7.88
N GLY A 270 -3.42 3.81 -7.14
CA GLY A 270 -3.97 5.16 -7.34
C GLY A 270 -2.95 6.23 -6.93
N SER A 271 -2.37 6.11 -5.74
CA SER A 271 -1.31 6.98 -5.25
C SER A 271 -0.24 6.22 -4.47
N LEU A 272 1.01 6.49 -4.75
CA LEU A 272 2.17 6.05 -3.97
C LEU A 272 2.73 7.25 -3.21
N THR A 273 2.97 7.10 -1.91
CA THR A 273 3.63 8.13 -1.10
C THR A 273 4.79 7.49 -0.34
N VAL A 274 5.97 8.06 -0.45
CA VAL A 274 7.15 7.68 0.32
C VAL A 274 7.58 8.88 1.17
N GLU A 275 7.60 8.68 2.48
CA GLU A 275 7.95 9.71 3.45
C GLU A 275 9.09 9.23 4.34
N ARG A 276 10.12 10.04 4.43
CA ARG A 276 11.24 9.87 5.37
C ARG A 276 10.98 10.67 6.65
N ARG A 277 10.96 10.03 7.80
CA ARG A 277 10.65 10.63 9.10
C ARG A 277 11.44 10.07 10.28
#